data_8ac1a9df075771bb5f839a17acb8cd5c
#
_entry.id   8ac1a9df075771bb5f839a17acb8cd5c
#
_cell.length_a   1.000
_cell.length_b   1.000
_cell.length_c   1.000
_cell.angle_alpha   90.00
_cell.angle_beta   90.00
_cell.angle_gamma   90.00
#
_symmetry.space_group_name_H-M   'P 1'
#
loop_
_entity.id
_entity.type
_entity.pdbx_description
1 polymer ?
#
loop_
_entity_poly.entity_id
_entity_poly.type
_entity_poly.pdbx_seq_one_letter_code
_entity_poly.pdbx_strand_id
1 'polypeptide(L)'
;ATVHAEQSGAHVTYRHGTAEDVLAEGQSFDVVLNMEVVEHVADLPAFMASACALAAPGGVMFDATINRTPKSWLFAKIGAEYILRLLPRGTHRWRMFRRPDEIHALLQRGGLDVVETAGVGLNPLSRRFWLARSLQVNYMVMARRAAK
;
A
#
# COMPACT_ATOMS: atom_id res chain seq x y z
N ALA A 1 16.31 -5.76 -8.86
CA ALA A 1 16.27 -5.40 -7.45
C ALA A 1 17.59 -5.76 -6.76
N THR A 2 18.05 -7.04 -6.75
CA THR A 2 19.29 -7.50 -6.08
C THR A 2 20.53 -6.73 -6.53
N VAL A 3 20.75 -6.60 -7.85
CA VAL A 3 21.87 -5.84 -8.42
C VAL A 3 21.88 -4.38 -7.93
N HIS A 4 20.72 -3.75 -7.82
CA HIS A 4 20.61 -2.38 -7.33
C HIS A 4 20.96 -2.26 -5.83
N ALA A 5 20.55 -3.21 -5.01
CA ALA A 5 20.91 -3.23 -3.60
C ALA A 5 22.43 -3.40 -3.40
N GLU A 6 23.05 -4.31 -4.15
CA GLU A 6 24.51 -4.51 -4.16
C GLU A 6 25.25 -3.23 -4.53
N GLN A 7 24.82 -2.55 -5.61
CA GLN A 7 25.42 -1.29 -6.05
C GLN A 7 25.24 -0.13 -5.08
N SER A 8 24.13 -0.09 -4.35
CA SER A 8 23.83 0.96 -3.37
C SER A 8 24.34 0.67 -1.96
N GLY A 9 24.89 -0.52 -1.70
CA GLY A 9 25.29 -0.96 -0.37
C GLY A 9 24.11 -1.16 0.59
N ALA A 10 22.88 -1.29 0.06
CA ALA A 10 21.69 -1.45 0.89
C ALA A 10 21.56 -2.90 1.39
N HIS A 11 21.39 -3.06 2.70
CA HIS A 11 21.13 -4.36 3.34
C HIS A 11 19.66 -4.74 3.17
N VAL A 12 19.30 -5.29 2.00
CA VAL A 12 17.94 -5.72 1.66
C VAL A 12 17.95 -7.17 1.25
N THR A 13 17.10 -7.98 1.88
CA THR A 13 16.85 -9.36 1.47
C THR A 13 15.66 -9.37 0.53
N TYR A 14 15.90 -9.71 -0.74
CA TYR A 14 14.84 -9.91 -1.74
C TYR A 14 14.39 -11.36 -1.73
N ARG A 15 13.08 -11.54 -1.74
CA ARG A 15 12.46 -12.84 -1.74
C ARG A 15 11.37 -12.91 -2.79
N HIS A 16 11.33 -14.00 -3.55
CA HIS A 16 10.21 -14.32 -4.41
C HIS A 16 9.22 -15.18 -3.63
N GLY A 17 7.97 -14.73 -3.50
CA GLY A 17 6.91 -15.41 -2.75
C GLY A 17 5.75 -14.46 -2.48
N THR A 18 4.77 -14.97 -1.77
CA THR A 18 3.56 -14.23 -1.34
C THR A 18 3.61 -13.92 0.16
N ALA A 19 2.69 -13.10 0.65
CA ALA A 19 2.53 -12.83 2.09
C ALA A 19 2.18 -14.12 2.85
N GLU A 20 1.40 -14.99 2.23
CA GLU A 20 1.02 -16.30 2.75
C GLU A 20 2.24 -17.21 2.95
N ASP A 21 3.18 -17.23 2.00
CA ASP A 21 4.42 -18.02 2.10
C ASP A 21 5.26 -17.57 3.28
N VAL A 22 5.41 -16.25 3.45
CA VAL A 22 6.17 -15.65 4.55
C VAL A 22 5.50 -15.94 5.90
N LEU A 23 4.17 -15.88 5.95
CA LEU A 23 3.40 -16.22 7.15
C LEU A 23 3.53 -17.69 7.52
N ALA A 24 3.49 -18.59 6.54
CA ALA A 24 3.62 -20.03 6.75
C ALA A 24 4.98 -20.42 7.35
N GLU A 25 6.01 -19.61 7.17
CA GLU A 25 7.32 -19.78 7.80
C GLU A 25 7.38 -19.26 9.24
N GLY A 26 6.28 -18.73 9.77
CA GLY A 26 6.20 -18.21 11.14
C GLY A 26 6.91 -16.88 11.33
N GLN A 27 7.19 -16.14 10.25
CA GLN A 27 7.82 -14.83 10.33
C GLN A 27 6.84 -13.75 10.79
N SER A 28 7.36 -12.75 11.50
CA SER A 28 6.63 -11.53 11.86
C SER A 28 7.58 -10.35 11.89
N PHE A 29 7.06 -9.14 11.73
CA PHE A 29 7.84 -7.92 11.54
C PHE A 29 7.31 -6.78 12.40
N ASP A 30 8.20 -5.92 12.90
CA ASP A 30 7.84 -4.71 13.64
C ASP A 30 7.16 -3.68 12.73
N VAL A 31 7.52 -3.67 11.44
CA VAL A 31 6.92 -2.80 10.43
C VAL A 31 6.60 -3.60 9.17
N VAL A 32 5.35 -3.52 8.73
CA VAL A 32 4.86 -4.07 7.45
C VAL A 32 4.50 -2.92 6.52
N LEU A 33 5.06 -2.91 5.32
CA LEU A 33 4.74 -1.91 4.28
C LEU A 33 4.01 -2.57 3.13
N ASN A 34 2.79 -2.15 2.87
CA ASN A 34 1.94 -2.59 1.77
C ASN A 34 1.62 -1.39 0.87
N MET A 35 2.54 -1.09 -0.04
CA MET A 35 2.54 0.13 -0.84
C MET A 35 2.12 -0.16 -2.27
N GLU A 36 0.94 0.35 -2.70
CA GLU A 36 0.40 0.19 -4.07
C GLU A 36 0.27 -1.30 -4.49
N VAL A 37 -0.17 -2.17 -3.59
CA VAL A 37 -0.32 -3.62 -3.83
C VAL A 37 -1.79 -4.05 -3.87
N VAL A 38 -2.63 -3.51 -2.98
CA VAL A 38 -4.03 -3.96 -2.77
C VAL A 38 -4.91 -3.86 -4.01
N GLU A 39 -4.58 -2.99 -4.95
CA GLU A 39 -5.26 -2.85 -6.23
C GLU A 39 -4.85 -3.90 -7.26
N HIS A 40 -3.85 -4.70 -6.97
CA HIS A 40 -3.31 -5.71 -7.90
C HIS A 40 -3.57 -7.15 -7.48
N VAL A 41 -4.04 -7.36 -6.24
CA VAL A 41 -4.31 -8.71 -5.73
C VAL A 41 -5.69 -9.23 -6.14
N ALA A 42 -5.77 -10.52 -6.46
CA ALA A 42 -7.00 -11.16 -6.91
C ALA A 42 -8.00 -11.36 -5.76
N ASP A 43 -7.53 -11.82 -4.60
CA ASP A 43 -8.31 -12.01 -3.37
C ASP A 43 -7.79 -11.05 -2.28
N LEU A 44 -8.35 -9.86 -2.24
CA LEU A 44 -7.94 -8.84 -1.28
C LEU A 44 -8.21 -9.24 0.19
N PRO A 45 -9.34 -9.82 0.56
CA PRO A 45 -9.56 -10.29 1.94
C PRO A 45 -8.51 -11.30 2.41
N ALA A 46 -8.19 -12.32 1.62
CA ALA A 46 -7.18 -13.32 1.96
C ALA A 46 -5.79 -12.72 2.08
N PHE A 47 -5.38 -11.90 1.10
CA PHE A 47 -4.10 -11.18 1.14
C PHE A 47 -3.97 -10.31 2.39
N MET A 48 -5.00 -9.48 2.70
CA MET A 48 -4.96 -8.58 3.86
C MET A 48 -4.93 -9.35 5.18
N ALA A 49 -5.61 -10.49 5.27
CA ALA A 49 -5.53 -11.35 6.46
C ALA A 49 -4.10 -11.82 6.71
N SER A 50 -3.41 -12.29 5.66
CA SER A 50 -2.02 -12.74 5.73
C SER A 50 -1.06 -11.58 6.01
N ALA A 51 -1.20 -10.47 5.28
CA ALA A 51 -0.36 -9.30 5.47
C ALA A 51 -0.50 -8.69 6.88
N CYS A 52 -1.73 -8.60 7.40
CA CYS A 52 -1.94 -8.18 8.77
C CYS A 52 -1.29 -9.13 9.78
N ALA A 53 -1.41 -10.46 9.58
CA ALA A 53 -0.83 -11.45 10.50
C ALA A 53 0.70 -11.38 10.59
N LEU A 54 1.37 -10.83 9.57
CA LEU A 54 2.81 -10.59 9.58
C LEU A 54 3.25 -9.45 10.52
N ALA A 55 2.37 -8.56 10.96
CA ALA A 55 2.72 -7.56 11.96
C ALA A 55 2.89 -8.20 13.33
N ALA A 56 4.05 -8.04 13.96
CA ALA A 56 4.33 -8.53 15.32
C ALA A 56 3.44 -7.83 16.36
N PRO A 57 3.26 -8.39 17.57
CA PRO A 57 2.63 -7.68 18.69
C PRO A 57 3.32 -6.32 18.93
N GLY A 58 2.55 -5.23 18.98
CA GLY A 58 3.07 -3.86 19.05
C GLY A 58 3.56 -3.29 17.72
N GLY A 59 3.67 -4.12 16.68
CA GLY A 59 4.12 -3.71 15.34
C GLY A 59 3.10 -2.84 14.61
N VAL A 60 3.55 -2.19 13.55
CA VAL A 60 2.74 -1.29 12.72
C VAL A 60 2.69 -1.74 11.27
N MET A 61 1.59 -1.44 10.61
CA MET A 61 1.41 -1.65 9.17
C MET A 61 1.05 -0.34 8.50
N PHE A 62 1.68 -0.06 7.37
CA PHE A 62 1.32 1.03 6.48
C PHE A 62 0.75 0.47 5.20
N ASP A 63 -0.42 0.95 4.83
CA ASP A 63 -1.13 0.57 3.61
C ASP A 63 -1.35 1.81 2.76
N ALA A 64 -0.85 1.85 1.52
CA ALA A 64 -1.04 2.97 0.62
C ALA A 64 -1.63 2.51 -0.70
N THR A 65 -2.65 3.23 -1.18
CA THR A 65 -3.33 2.92 -2.44
C THR A 65 -4.10 4.10 -3.01
N ILE A 66 -4.61 3.93 -4.20
CA ILE A 66 -5.45 4.92 -4.90
C ILE A 66 -6.89 4.80 -4.43
N ASN A 67 -7.48 5.94 -4.03
CA ASN A 67 -8.88 5.99 -3.61
C ASN A 67 -9.84 5.84 -4.81
N ARG A 68 -10.97 5.19 -4.63
CA ARG A 68 -12.01 5.02 -5.65
C ARG A 68 -12.92 6.25 -5.73
N THR A 69 -12.40 7.33 -6.31
CA THR A 69 -13.12 8.58 -6.56
C THR A 69 -13.05 8.99 -8.04
N PRO A 70 -14.00 9.76 -8.57
CA PRO A 70 -13.90 10.29 -9.94
C PRO A 70 -12.61 11.09 -10.17
N LYS A 71 -12.16 11.81 -9.14
CA LYS A 71 -10.93 12.61 -9.19
C LYS A 71 -9.69 11.74 -9.33
N SER A 72 -9.57 10.68 -8.55
CA SER A 72 -8.43 9.74 -8.64
C SER A 72 -8.37 9.06 -9.99
N TRP A 73 -9.53 8.66 -10.53
CA TRP A 73 -9.60 8.07 -11.86
C TRP A 73 -9.12 9.03 -12.94
N LEU A 74 -9.54 10.29 -12.86
CA LEU A 74 -9.11 11.33 -13.80
C LEU A 74 -7.59 11.53 -13.72
N PHE A 75 -7.03 11.62 -12.51
CA PHE A 75 -5.60 11.79 -12.29
C PHE A 75 -4.79 10.56 -12.71
N ALA A 76 -5.20 9.35 -12.35
CA ALA A 76 -4.50 8.12 -12.70
C ALA A 76 -4.56 7.85 -14.20
N LYS A 77 -5.76 7.98 -14.81
CA LYS A 77 -5.93 7.66 -16.22
C LYS A 77 -5.40 8.78 -17.15
N ILE A 78 -5.78 10.02 -16.92
CA ILE A 78 -5.37 11.12 -17.80
C ILE A 78 -3.98 11.63 -17.42
N GLY A 79 -3.70 11.82 -16.13
CA GLY A 79 -2.42 12.35 -15.66
C GLY A 79 -1.27 11.38 -15.92
N ALA A 80 -1.32 10.18 -15.34
CA ALA A 80 -0.20 9.25 -15.39
C ALA A 80 -0.08 8.50 -16.73
N GLU A 81 -1.20 8.11 -17.35
CA GLU A 81 -1.17 7.29 -18.57
C GLU A 81 -1.07 8.11 -19.86
N TYR A 82 -1.72 9.27 -19.95
CA TYR A 82 -1.80 10.05 -21.17
C TYR A 82 -0.92 11.29 -21.21
N ILE A 83 -0.88 12.08 -20.13
CA ILE A 83 -0.10 13.33 -20.09
C ILE A 83 1.36 13.05 -19.75
N LEU A 84 1.62 12.41 -18.61
CA LEU A 84 2.99 12.17 -18.13
C LEU A 84 3.62 10.93 -18.76
N ARG A 85 2.82 10.02 -19.34
CA ARG A 85 3.27 8.76 -19.95
C ARG A 85 4.19 7.95 -19.04
N LEU A 86 4.00 8.06 -17.72
CA LEU A 86 4.78 7.35 -16.71
C LEU A 86 4.43 5.87 -16.66
N LEU A 87 3.20 5.50 -17.06
CA LEU A 87 2.68 4.15 -17.01
C LEU A 87 2.02 3.75 -18.34
N PRO A 88 2.04 2.46 -18.69
CA PRO A 88 1.32 1.95 -19.87
C PRO A 88 -0.19 2.23 -19.78
N ARG A 89 -0.83 2.40 -20.94
CA ARG A 89 -2.28 2.62 -21.01
C ARG A 89 -3.03 1.41 -20.47
N GLY A 90 -4.08 1.65 -19.66
CA GLY A 90 -4.91 0.59 -19.07
C GLY A 90 -4.35 -0.05 -17.80
N THR A 91 -3.26 0.49 -17.24
CA THR A 91 -2.69 0.01 -15.96
C THR A 91 -3.68 0.16 -14.81
N HIS A 92 -4.49 1.24 -14.79
CA HIS A 92 -5.43 1.52 -13.72
C HIS A 92 -6.86 1.12 -14.10
N ARG A 93 -7.38 0.11 -13.43
CA ARG A 93 -8.78 -0.30 -13.52
C ARG A 93 -9.56 0.29 -12.35
N TRP A 94 -10.53 1.16 -12.61
CA TRP A 94 -11.38 1.79 -11.58
C TRP A 94 -11.90 0.83 -10.50
N ARG A 95 -12.32 -0.36 -10.90
CA ARG A 95 -12.85 -1.39 -9.98
C ARG A 95 -11.82 -1.93 -8.99
N MET A 96 -10.54 -1.74 -9.26
CA MET A 96 -9.43 -2.20 -8.41
C MET A 96 -9.05 -1.16 -7.35
N PHE A 97 -9.48 0.11 -7.52
CA PHE A 97 -9.25 1.15 -6.51
C PHE A 97 -10.05 0.85 -5.25
N ARG A 98 -9.51 1.21 -4.09
CA ARG A 98 -10.08 0.88 -2.78
C ARG A 98 -10.44 2.14 -2.02
N ARG A 99 -11.60 2.13 -1.36
CA ARG A 99 -11.98 3.24 -0.49
C ARG A 99 -11.34 3.06 0.88
N PRO A 100 -11.09 4.16 1.63
CA PRO A 100 -10.50 4.08 2.97
C PRO A 100 -11.29 3.17 3.91
N ASP A 101 -12.64 3.24 3.89
CA ASP A 101 -13.50 2.41 4.73
C ASP A 101 -13.35 0.89 4.44
N GLU A 102 -13.11 0.51 3.19
CA GLU A 102 -12.85 -0.89 2.80
C GLU A 102 -11.53 -1.40 3.39
N ILE A 103 -10.46 -0.60 3.31
CA ILE A 103 -9.15 -0.95 3.89
C ILE A 103 -9.20 -0.95 5.42
N HIS A 104 -9.84 0.05 6.04
CA HIS A 104 -10.03 0.08 7.50
C HIS A 104 -10.71 -1.19 8.00
N ALA A 105 -11.80 -1.61 7.36
CA ALA A 105 -12.51 -2.83 7.74
C ALA A 105 -11.65 -4.09 7.62
N LEU A 106 -10.77 -4.17 6.61
CA LEU A 106 -9.86 -5.30 6.43
C LEU A 106 -8.74 -5.30 7.48
N LEU A 107 -8.16 -4.14 7.80
CA LEU A 107 -7.15 -3.98 8.86
C LEU A 107 -7.72 -4.39 10.22
N GLN A 108 -8.93 -3.90 10.56
CA GLN A 108 -9.62 -4.25 11.82
C GLN A 108 -9.92 -5.75 11.90
N ARG A 109 -10.41 -6.37 10.82
CA ARG A 109 -10.61 -7.84 10.76
C ARG A 109 -9.31 -8.61 10.93
N GLY A 110 -8.19 -8.06 10.45
CA GLY A 110 -6.84 -8.60 10.62
C GLY A 110 -6.25 -8.35 12.02
N GLY A 111 -6.99 -7.73 12.94
CA GLY A 111 -6.56 -7.46 14.32
C GLY A 111 -5.61 -6.28 14.47
N LEU A 112 -5.69 -5.29 13.56
CA LEU A 112 -4.96 -4.05 13.66
C LEU A 112 -5.91 -2.87 13.88
N ASP A 113 -5.56 -1.98 14.81
CA ASP A 113 -6.27 -0.74 15.06
C ASP A 113 -5.75 0.35 14.14
N VAL A 114 -6.65 1.00 13.40
CA VAL A 114 -6.31 2.15 12.55
C VAL A 114 -5.95 3.33 13.43
N VAL A 115 -4.74 3.85 13.27
CA VAL A 115 -4.21 4.97 14.05
C VAL A 115 -4.40 6.29 13.30
N GLU A 116 -4.07 6.31 12.00
CA GLU A 116 -4.12 7.51 11.19
C GLU A 116 -4.40 7.18 9.73
N THR A 117 -5.06 8.12 9.03
CA THR A 117 -5.26 8.08 7.59
C THR A 117 -4.96 9.45 7.00
N ALA A 118 -4.05 9.50 6.05
CA ALA A 118 -3.63 10.74 5.39
C ALA A 118 -3.60 10.56 3.87
N GLY A 119 -3.91 11.62 3.14
CA GLY A 119 -3.64 11.69 1.70
C GLY A 119 -2.15 11.92 1.44
N VAL A 120 -1.69 11.58 0.25
CA VAL A 120 -0.32 11.88 -0.19
C VAL A 120 -0.37 12.83 -1.37
N GLY A 121 0.16 14.02 -1.19
CA GLY A 121 0.34 15.01 -2.25
C GLY A 121 1.68 14.80 -2.97
N LEU A 122 1.70 15.07 -4.27
CA LEU A 122 2.91 15.04 -5.09
C LEU A 122 2.95 16.28 -5.96
N ASN A 123 4.07 17.00 -5.94
CA ASN A 123 4.39 17.99 -6.97
C ASN A 123 5.24 17.32 -8.05
N PRO A 124 4.71 17.14 -9.28
CA PRO A 124 5.42 16.40 -10.33
C PRO A 124 6.67 17.13 -10.85
N LEU A 125 6.74 18.45 -10.71
CA LEU A 125 7.90 19.24 -11.17
C LEU A 125 9.06 19.16 -10.17
N SER A 126 8.78 19.33 -8.89
CA SER A 126 9.82 19.30 -7.83
C SER A 126 10.04 17.91 -7.25
N ARG A 127 9.20 16.91 -7.61
CA ARG A 127 9.19 15.54 -7.07
C ARG A 127 9.07 15.50 -5.54
N ARG A 128 8.48 16.54 -4.93
CA ARG A 128 8.25 16.60 -3.49
C ARG A 128 6.94 15.93 -3.15
N PHE A 129 6.96 15.13 -2.08
CA PHE A 129 5.79 14.51 -1.47
C PHE A 129 5.48 15.22 -0.15
N TRP A 130 4.19 15.24 0.22
CA TRP A 130 3.73 15.71 1.53
C TRP A 130 2.46 14.98 1.95
N LEU A 131 2.23 14.89 3.25
CA LEU A 131 0.97 14.40 3.79
C LEU A 131 -0.11 15.48 3.63
N ALA A 132 -1.30 15.07 3.20
CA ALA A 132 -2.43 15.92 2.93
C ALA A 132 -3.68 15.45 3.69
N ARG A 133 -4.56 16.38 4.04
CA ARG A 133 -5.86 16.02 4.65
C ARG A 133 -6.84 15.40 3.65
N SER A 134 -6.69 15.72 2.37
CA SER A 134 -7.59 15.25 1.32
C SER A 134 -7.23 13.84 0.90
N LEU A 135 -8.15 12.91 1.03
CA LEU A 135 -8.03 11.52 0.59
C LEU A 135 -8.56 11.29 -0.83
N GLN A 136 -8.82 12.34 -1.61
CA GLN A 136 -9.56 12.24 -2.87
C GLN A 136 -8.81 11.56 -4.02
N VAL A 137 -7.49 11.46 -3.96
CA VAL A 137 -6.69 10.84 -5.04
C VAL A 137 -6.09 9.52 -4.56
N ASN A 138 -5.23 9.60 -3.58
CA ASN A 138 -4.61 8.47 -2.92
C ASN A 138 -4.62 8.69 -1.41
N TYR A 139 -4.31 7.67 -0.66
CA TYR A 139 -4.20 7.76 0.79
C TYR A 139 -3.26 6.69 1.33
N MET A 140 -2.78 6.93 2.52
CA MET A 140 -2.01 6.00 3.33
C MET A 140 -2.71 5.82 4.67
N VAL A 141 -2.80 4.59 5.14
CA VAL A 141 -3.33 4.22 6.45
C VAL A 141 -2.19 3.67 7.28
N MET A 142 -2.04 4.17 8.50
CA MET A 142 -1.21 3.55 9.53
C MET A 142 -2.12 2.78 10.49
N ALA A 143 -1.83 1.51 10.70
CA ALA A 143 -2.52 0.68 11.68
C ALA A 143 -1.51 -0.02 12.59
N ARG A 144 -1.92 -0.38 13.82
CA ARG A 144 -1.06 -0.98 14.83
C ARG A 144 -1.69 -2.24 15.39
N ARG A 145 -0.88 -3.28 15.59
CA ARG A 145 -1.28 -4.44 16.39
C ARG A 145 -1.12 -4.13 17.87
N ALA A 146 -2.10 -4.51 18.70
CA ALA A 146 -1.96 -4.38 20.15
C ALA A 146 -0.70 -5.08 20.65
N ALA A 147 0.00 -4.46 21.59
CA ALA A 147 1.03 -5.14 22.34
C ALA A 147 0.38 -6.17 23.29
N LYS A 148 0.95 -7.36 23.37
CA LYS A 148 0.52 -8.36 24.34
C LYS A 148 0.89 -7.95 25.75
#